data_d6cc88ed432c02fe36f52f077b917eee
#
_entry.id   d6cc88ed432c02fe36f52f077b917eee
#
_cell.length_a   1.000
_cell.length_b   1.000
_cell.length_c   1.000
_cell.angle_alpha   90.00
_cell.angle_beta   90.00
_cell.angle_gamma   90.00
#
_symmetry.space_group_name_H-M   'P 1'
#
loop_
_entity.id
_entity.type
_entity.pdbx_description
1 polymer ?
#
loop_
_entity_poly.entity_id
_entity_poly.type
_entity_poly.pdbx_seq_one_letter_code
_entity_poly.pdbx_strand_id
1 'polypeptide(L)'
;MRNDDTINEVLDNIRELLTSKGESYSEEPAYIVPISDLHAQIHIKALRAQQAISIIQEADELRDLVAYSTIALARLIDERGIQL
;
A
#
# COMPACT_ATOMS: atom_id res chain seq x y z
N MET A 1 -15.55 2.54 -18.12
CA MET A 1 -15.12 3.89 -18.52
C MET A 1 -13.91 4.29 -17.69
N ARG A 2 -12.86 4.69 -18.34
CA ARG A 2 -11.67 5.15 -17.65
C ARG A 2 -11.90 6.54 -17.08
N ASN A 3 -11.40 6.78 -15.88
CA ASN A 3 -11.54 8.06 -15.22
C ASN A 3 -10.24 8.42 -14.51
N ASP A 4 -9.47 9.32 -15.13
CA ASP A 4 -8.18 9.75 -14.57
C ASP A 4 -8.36 10.47 -13.24
N ASP A 5 -9.47 11.20 -13.06
CA ASP A 5 -9.76 11.88 -11.81
C ASP A 5 -9.97 10.87 -10.66
N THR A 6 -10.62 9.75 -10.95
CA THR A 6 -10.80 8.69 -9.94
C THR A 6 -9.47 8.08 -9.54
N ILE A 7 -8.60 7.83 -10.52
CA ILE A 7 -7.26 7.28 -10.24
C ILE A 7 -6.48 8.27 -9.36
N ASN A 8 -6.54 9.56 -9.69
CA ASN A 8 -5.86 10.58 -8.90
C ASN A 8 -6.41 10.65 -7.48
N GLU A 9 -7.73 10.52 -7.30
CA GLU A 9 -8.33 10.45 -5.96
C GLU A 9 -7.78 9.28 -5.16
N VAL A 10 -7.67 8.11 -5.78
CA VAL A 10 -7.13 6.93 -5.11
C VAL A 10 -5.68 7.17 -4.71
N LEU A 11 -4.86 7.69 -5.62
CA LEU A 11 -3.45 7.95 -5.33
C LEU A 11 -3.30 8.99 -4.22
N ASP A 12 -4.13 10.03 -4.22
CA ASP A 12 -4.11 11.04 -3.17
C ASP A 12 -4.51 10.44 -1.83
N ASN A 13 -5.51 9.58 -1.81
CA ASN A 13 -5.95 8.90 -0.60
C ASN A 13 -4.83 8.01 -0.03
N ILE A 14 -4.16 7.27 -0.89
CA ILE A 14 -3.04 6.43 -0.46
C ILE A 14 -1.90 7.30 0.09
N ARG A 15 -1.59 8.41 -0.59
CA ARG A 15 -0.56 9.33 -0.11
C ARG A 15 -0.91 9.87 1.27
N GLU A 16 -2.15 10.30 1.48
CA GLU A 16 -2.59 10.77 2.79
C GLU A 16 -2.46 9.68 3.85
N LEU A 17 -2.91 8.46 3.55
CA LEU A 17 -2.79 7.33 4.46
C LEU A 17 -1.35 7.12 4.88
N LEU A 18 -0.43 7.20 3.92
CA LEU A 18 0.98 6.96 4.15
C LEU A 18 1.69 8.11 4.88
N THR A 19 1.17 9.33 4.80
CA THR A 19 1.85 10.52 5.35
C THR A 19 1.06 11.20 6.47
N SER A 20 -0.13 10.71 6.82
CA SER A 20 -1.08 11.44 7.64
C SER A 20 -0.67 11.62 9.09
N LYS A 21 0.29 10.87 9.58
CA LYS A 21 0.64 10.90 11.00
C LYS A 21 1.71 11.92 11.34
N GLY A 22 2.20 12.67 10.38
CA GLY A 22 3.19 13.71 10.61
C GLY A 22 4.50 13.22 11.21
N GLU A 23 4.70 11.91 11.27
CA GLU A 23 5.89 11.29 11.82
C GLU A 23 6.76 10.74 10.72
N SER A 24 8.01 10.47 11.04
CA SER A 24 8.91 9.86 10.08
C SER A 24 8.38 8.50 9.67
N TYR A 25 8.19 8.30 8.39
CA TYR A 25 7.74 7.04 7.84
C TYR A 25 8.67 5.89 8.18
N SER A 26 9.97 6.19 8.30
CA SER A 26 10.98 5.18 8.60
C SER A 26 10.81 4.54 9.98
N GLU A 27 9.99 5.13 10.85
CA GLU A 27 9.72 4.59 12.18
C GLU A 27 8.54 3.61 12.20
N GLU A 28 7.74 3.58 11.12
CA GLU A 28 6.62 2.64 11.03
C GLU A 28 7.12 1.21 10.90
N PRO A 29 6.44 0.23 11.53
CA PRO A 29 6.85 -1.15 11.43
C PRO A 29 7.06 -1.65 10.01
N ALA A 30 6.25 -1.18 9.06
CA ALA A 30 6.36 -1.60 7.66
C ALA A 30 7.71 -1.21 7.04
N TYR A 31 8.39 -0.19 7.58
CA TYR A 31 9.72 0.20 7.12
C TYR A 31 10.83 -0.55 7.81
N ILE A 32 10.54 -1.22 8.92
CA ILE A 32 11.54 -1.87 9.77
C ILE A 32 11.59 -3.37 9.55
N VAL A 33 10.43 -4.00 9.35
CA VAL A 33 10.35 -5.45 9.20
C VAL A 33 11.06 -5.91 7.94
N PRO A 34 11.47 -7.19 7.87
CA PRO A 34 12.01 -7.73 6.62
C PRO A 34 11.00 -7.56 5.48
N ILE A 35 11.50 -7.29 4.28
CA ILE A 35 10.63 -7.03 3.13
C ILE A 35 9.73 -8.23 2.82
N SER A 36 10.16 -9.44 3.19
CA SER A 36 9.34 -10.64 3.06
C SER A 36 8.03 -10.54 3.85
N ASP A 37 8.02 -9.80 4.97
CA ASP A 37 6.79 -9.60 5.74
C ASP A 37 5.82 -8.72 4.98
N LEU A 38 6.32 -7.74 4.22
CA LEU A 38 5.48 -6.92 3.37
C LEU A 38 4.86 -7.74 2.24
N HIS A 39 5.64 -8.64 1.64
CA HIS A 39 5.11 -9.56 0.63
C HIS A 39 4.00 -10.43 1.21
N ALA A 40 4.18 -10.92 2.43
CA ALA A 40 3.14 -11.72 3.09
C ALA A 40 1.86 -10.90 3.30
N GLN A 41 1.98 -9.65 3.74
CA GLN A 41 0.81 -8.78 3.92
C GLN A 41 0.12 -8.48 2.60
N ILE A 42 0.87 -8.21 1.55
CA ILE A 42 0.31 -7.98 0.21
C ILE A 42 -0.50 -9.20 -0.23
N HIS A 43 0.05 -10.39 -0.04
CA HIS A 43 -0.63 -11.63 -0.40
C HIS A 43 -1.93 -11.81 0.40
N ILE A 44 -1.88 -11.58 1.71
CA ILE A 44 -3.04 -11.70 2.58
C ILE A 44 -4.13 -10.71 2.16
N LYS A 45 -3.75 -9.47 1.89
CA LYS A 45 -4.72 -8.44 1.49
C LYS A 45 -5.37 -8.76 0.14
N ALA A 46 -4.59 -9.32 -0.79
CA ALA A 46 -5.14 -9.74 -2.08
C ALA A 46 -6.17 -10.86 -1.90
N LEU A 47 -5.86 -11.85 -1.07
CA LEU A 47 -6.80 -12.93 -0.77
C LEU A 47 -8.07 -12.41 -0.09
N ARG A 48 -7.92 -11.52 0.87
CA ARG A 48 -9.06 -10.95 1.60
C ARG A 48 -9.95 -10.12 0.67
N ALA A 49 -9.35 -9.36 -0.25
CA ALA A 49 -10.12 -8.60 -1.24
C ALA A 49 -10.95 -9.55 -2.11
N GLN A 50 -10.33 -10.66 -2.54
CA GLN A 50 -10.99 -11.65 -3.39
C GLN A 50 -12.14 -12.34 -2.65
N GLN A 51 -12.01 -12.54 -1.35
CA GLN A 51 -12.98 -13.23 -0.52
C GLN A 51 -13.97 -12.29 0.17
N ALA A 52 -13.90 -11.00 -0.09
CA ALA A 52 -14.72 -10.00 0.59
C ALA A 52 -16.22 -10.24 0.33
N ILE A 53 -17.02 -10.02 1.36
CA ILE A 53 -18.47 -10.20 1.28
C ILE A 53 -19.20 -8.89 0.99
N SER A 54 -18.48 -7.78 0.92
CA SER A 54 -19.07 -6.49 0.58
C SER A 54 -18.06 -5.68 -0.24
N ILE A 55 -18.60 -4.72 -1.00
CA ILE A 55 -17.77 -3.82 -1.80
C ILE A 55 -16.89 -2.96 -0.91
N ILE A 56 -17.41 -2.54 0.25
CA ILE A 56 -16.65 -1.71 1.19
C ILE A 56 -15.46 -2.49 1.74
N GLN A 57 -15.69 -3.74 2.12
CA GLN A 57 -14.60 -4.60 2.61
C GLN A 57 -13.56 -4.84 1.52
N GLU A 58 -14.00 -5.10 0.30
CA GLU A 58 -13.09 -5.29 -0.83
C GLU A 58 -12.24 -4.04 -1.05
N ALA A 59 -12.86 -2.86 -1.03
CA ALA A 59 -12.15 -1.59 -1.22
C ALA A 59 -11.12 -1.36 -0.12
N ASP A 60 -11.46 -1.65 1.13
CA ASP A 60 -10.53 -1.48 2.25
C ASP A 60 -9.30 -2.38 2.10
N GLU A 61 -9.51 -3.63 1.70
CA GLU A 61 -8.41 -4.57 1.53
C GLU A 61 -7.52 -4.16 0.34
N LEU A 62 -8.13 -3.70 -0.76
CA LEU A 62 -7.36 -3.23 -1.91
C LEU A 62 -6.55 -1.98 -1.57
N ARG A 63 -7.11 -1.08 -0.77
CA ARG A 63 -6.39 0.12 -0.33
C ARG A 63 -5.17 -0.27 0.50
N ASP A 64 -5.33 -1.20 1.44
CA ASP A 64 -4.23 -1.69 2.24
C ASP A 64 -3.16 -2.36 1.39
N LEU A 65 -3.58 -3.15 0.39
CA LEU A 65 -2.66 -3.80 -0.54
C LEU A 65 -1.80 -2.77 -1.28
N VAL A 66 -2.41 -1.71 -1.78
CA VAL A 66 -1.69 -0.66 -2.49
C VAL A 66 -0.72 0.05 -1.55
N ALA A 67 -1.14 0.32 -0.31
CA ALA A 67 -0.28 0.97 0.67
C ALA A 67 0.96 0.11 0.98
N TYR A 68 0.79 -1.18 1.26
CA TYR A 68 1.92 -2.07 1.50
C TYR A 68 2.81 -2.21 0.28
N SER A 69 2.22 -2.29 -0.91
CA SER A 69 3.00 -2.38 -2.16
C SER A 69 3.82 -1.11 -2.40
N THR A 70 3.24 0.05 -2.09
CA THR A 70 3.93 1.33 -2.21
C THR A 70 5.16 1.37 -1.29
N ILE A 71 4.98 0.95 -0.04
CA ILE A 71 6.09 0.90 0.93
C ILE A 71 7.17 -0.08 0.46
N ALA A 72 6.77 -1.27 0.01
CA ALA A 72 7.72 -2.26 -0.47
C ALA A 72 8.54 -1.72 -1.64
N LEU A 73 7.88 -1.07 -2.59
CA LEU A 73 8.55 -0.49 -3.75
C LEU A 73 9.51 0.64 -3.34
N ALA A 74 9.07 1.51 -2.43
CA ALA A 74 9.92 2.59 -1.92
C ALA A 74 11.17 2.02 -1.24
N ARG A 75 11.02 0.94 -0.48
CA ARG A 75 12.15 0.30 0.18
C ARG A 75 13.13 -0.32 -0.80
N LEU A 76 12.65 -0.87 -1.91
CA LEU A 76 13.55 -1.40 -2.94
C LEU A 76 14.37 -0.28 -3.57
N ILE A 77 13.77 0.88 -3.76
CA ILE A 77 14.48 2.05 -4.28
C ILE A 77 15.56 2.48 -3.29
N ASP A 78 15.19 2.62 -2.02
CA ASP A 78 16.10 3.13 -0.98
C ASP A 78 17.18 2.13 -0.63
N GLU A 79 16.85 0.84 -0.53
CA GLU A 79 17.76 -0.19 -0.04
C GLU A 79 18.55 -0.86 -1.14
N ARG A 80 18.01 -0.93 -2.35
CA ARG A 80 18.61 -1.64 -3.48
C ARG A 80 19.01 -0.73 -4.63
N GLY A 81 18.64 0.54 -4.58
CA GLY A 81 19.04 1.51 -5.59
C GLY A 81 18.39 1.32 -6.95
N ILE A 82 17.25 0.64 -7.03
CA ILE A 82 16.56 0.51 -8.31
C ILE A 82 15.95 1.84 -8.72
N GLN A 83 15.71 1.99 -10.01
CA GLN A 83 15.00 3.15 -10.56
C GLN A 83 13.78 2.67 -11.33
N LEU A 84 12.71 3.44 -11.21
CA LEU A 84 11.47 3.13 -11.93
C LEU A 84 11.49 3.63 -13.36
#